data_7d968753c400e962d28c37049d22d72e
#
_entry.id   7d968753c400e962d28c37049d22d72e
#
_cell.length_a   1.000
_cell.length_b   1.000
_cell.length_c   1.000
_cell.angle_alpha   90.00
_cell.angle_beta   90.00
_cell.angle_gamma   90.00
#
_symmetry.space_group_name_H-M   'P 1'
#
loop_
_entity.id
_entity.type
_entity.pdbx_description
1 polymer ?
#
loop_
_entity_poly.entity_id
_entity_poly.type
_entity_poly.pdbx_seq_one_letter_code
_entity_poly.pdbx_strand_id
1 'polypeptide(L)'
;MDDCTITSSSAELVQDYKRKINARHSITDLGPIHWLLGIKVTRNRGARTISLSQESYIDTIIRRFNLDNAKPIPTPIIPTISYSTKDAPADKTEAARMAKIPYREAIGSLMYAAVATRPNISFAVSTLSQFLENPGEVHWEATKWVFRYLAGTRGHALTYGGEKQGLTGYTDADGASQDHRRAISGYAFFIDGGAVSWSSRKQELVTLSTAEAKYVAATHAAKEGIWLRRLIGELFGPIDNSTPLYCDNQAALTLATTDNFHARTKHIDIRYHYI
;
A
#
# COMPACT_ATOMS: atom_id res chain seq x y z
N MET A 1 -4.62 -24.72 6.77
CA MET A 1 -5.14 -24.86 5.39
C MET A 1 -4.19 -24.07 4.52
N ASP A 2 -3.53 -24.71 3.61
CA ASP A 2 -2.44 -24.08 2.85
C ASP A 2 -2.91 -24.03 1.39
N ASP A 3 -3.44 -22.86 0.99
CA ASP A 3 -3.84 -22.60 -0.39
C ASP A 3 -2.57 -22.44 -1.24
N CYS A 4 -2.49 -23.18 -2.35
CA CYS A 4 -1.38 -23.13 -3.29
C CYS A 4 -1.87 -22.66 -4.66
N THR A 5 -1.24 -21.62 -5.20
CA THR A 5 -1.51 -21.14 -6.55
C THR A 5 -0.40 -21.60 -7.48
N ILE A 6 -0.75 -22.25 -8.58
CA ILE A 6 0.18 -22.75 -9.59
C ILE A 6 -0.05 -21.97 -10.88
N THR A 7 1.01 -21.42 -11.45
CA THR A 7 0.99 -20.76 -12.76
C THR A 7 2.13 -21.27 -13.63
N SER A 8 1.90 -21.36 -14.94
CA SER A 8 2.91 -21.72 -15.93
C SER A 8 2.50 -21.18 -17.31
N SER A 9 3.46 -21.10 -18.21
CA SER A 9 3.24 -20.82 -19.64
C SER A 9 2.56 -21.99 -20.39
N SER A 10 2.61 -23.23 -19.84
CA SER A 10 2.00 -24.43 -20.41
C SER A 10 0.97 -25.05 -19.48
N ALA A 11 -0.23 -25.33 -20.01
CA ALA A 11 -1.26 -26.06 -19.29
C ALA A 11 -0.84 -27.49 -18.92
N GLU A 12 -0.04 -28.14 -19.78
CA GLU A 12 0.47 -29.50 -19.56
C GLU A 12 1.40 -29.56 -18.35
N LEU A 13 2.29 -28.58 -18.20
CA LEU A 13 3.18 -28.47 -17.04
C LEU A 13 2.39 -28.29 -15.74
N VAL A 14 1.31 -27.49 -15.76
CA VAL A 14 0.43 -27.34 -14.60
C VAL A 14 -0.21 -28.68 -14.21
N GLN A 15 -0.72 -29.44 -15.19
CA GLN A 15 -1.35 -30.75 -14.94
C GLN A 15 -0.32 -31.77 -14.46
N ASP A 16 0.86 -31.82 -15.02
CA ASP A 16 1.93 -32.71 -14.58
C ASP A 16 2.34 -32.42 -13.13
N TYR A 17 2.50 -31.12 -12.79
CA TYR A 17 2.86 -30.70 -11.44
C TYR A 17 1.75 -31.07 -10.43
N LYS A 18 0.47 -30.84 -10.77
CA LYS A 18 -0.68 -31.26 -9.95
C LYS A 18 -0.66 -32.77 -9.70
N ARG A 19 -0.40 -33.57 -10.71
CA ARG A 19 -0.28 -35.05 -10.55
C ARG A 19 0.86 -35.41 -9.60
N LYS A 20 2.03 -34.79 -9.74
CA LYS A 20 3.20 -35.05 -8.88
C LYS A 20 2.95 -34.68 -7.42
N ILE A 21 2.28 -33.56 -7.16
CA ILE A 21 1.91 -33.17 -5.79
C ILE A 21 0.89 -34.15 -5.23
N ASN A 22 -0.17 -34.45 -5.99
CA ASN A 22 -1.24 -35.37 -5.52
C ASN A 22 -0.74 -36.76 -5.21
N ALA A 23 0.32 -37.22 -5.89
CA ALA A 23 0.94 -38.52 -5.61
C ALA A 23 1.67 -38.56 -4.23
N ARG A 24 2.04 -37.41 -3.68
CA ARG A 24 2.76 -37.27 -2.38
C ARG A 24 1.87 -36.76 -1.27
N HIS A 25 0.95 -35.87 -1.60
CA HIS A 25 0.05 -35.20 -0.68
C HIS A 25 -1.34 -35.15 -1.29
N SER A 26 -2.35 -35.60 -0.55
CA SER A 26 -3.74 -35.49 -0.99
C SER A 26 -4.10 -34.02 -1.17
N ILE A 27 -4.39 -33.56 -2.38
CA ILE A 27 -4.81 -32.21 -2.70
C ILE A 27 -6.20 -32.19 -3.34
N THR A 28 -6.92 -31.08 -3.14
CA THR A 28 -8.16 -30.79 -3.87
C THR A 28 -7.86 -29.75 -4.94
N ASP A 29 -8.05 -30.10 -6.21
CA ASP A 29 -7.91 -29.16 -7.32
C ASP A 29 -9.18 -28.32 -7.43
N LEU A 30 -9.05 -27.01 -7.12
CA LEU A 30 -10.15 -26.04 -7.18
C LEU A 30 -10.35 -25.45 -8.59
N GLY A 31 -9.57 -25.90 -9.58
CA GLY A 31 -9.64 -25.39 -10.94
C GLY A 31 -9.00 -24.01 -11.13
N PRO A 32 -9.48 -23.20 -12.10
CA PRO A 32 -8.99 -21.83 -12.30
C PRO A 32 -9.24 -20.97 -11.10
N ILE A 33 -8.24 -20.13 -10.77
CA ILE A 33 -8.34 -19.21 -9.64
C ILE A 33 -9.44 -18.16 -9.85
N HIS A 34 -10.37 -18.08 -8.90
CA HIS A 34 -11.43 -17.05 -8.82
C HIS A 34 -11.38 -16.28 -7.51
N TRP A 35 -10.81 -16.88 -6.47
CA TRP A 35 -10.63 -16.30 -5.15
C TRP A 35 -9.27 -16.68 -4.60
N LEU A 36 -8.60 -15.73 -3.98
CA LEU A 36 -7.34 -15.94 -3.25
C LEU A 36 -7.33 -15.04 -2.04
N LEU A 37 -7.22 -15.62 -0.84
CA LEU A 37 -7.15 -14.85 0.42
C LEU A 37 -8.28 -13.79 0.53
N GLY A 38 -9.51 -14.10 0.17
CA GLY A 38 -10.65 -13.17 0.21
C GLY A 38 -10.64 -12.09 -0.89
N ILE A 39 -9.72 -12.19 -1.86
CA ILE A 39 -9.62 -11.32 -3.03
C ILE A 39 -10.26 -12.02 -4.22
N LYS A 40 -11.22 -11.37 -4.87
CA LYS A 40 -11.81 -11.86 -6.12
C LYS A 40 -10.84 -11.65 -7.28
N VAL A 41 -10.55 -12.71 -7.99
CA VAL A 41 -9.70 -12.70 -9.20
C VAL A 41 -10.58 -12.82 -10.43
N THR A 42 -10.58 -11.81 -11.29
CA THR A 42 -11.30 -11.82 -12.56
C THR A 42 -10.29 -11.77 -13.70
N ARG A 43 -10.35 -12.76 -14.60
CA ARG A 43 -9.45 -12.83 -15.75
C ARG A 43 -10.21 -12.73 -17.06
N ASN A 44 -9.81 -11.77 -17.90
CA ASN A 44 -10.29 -11.63 -19.28
C ASN A 44 -9.16 -12.03 -20.24
N ARG A 45 -9.25 -13.23 -20.83
CA ARG A 45 -8.21 -13.74 -21.72
C ARG A 45 -8.20 -13.01 -23.07
N GLY A 46 -9.36 -12.53 -23.56
CA GLY A 46 -9.45 -11.77 -24.80
C GLY A 46 -8.75 -10.41 -24.67
N ALA A 47 -9.00 -9.70 -23.59
CA ALA A 47 -8.35 -8.42 -23.28
C ALA A 47 -6.95 -8.59 -22.67
N ARG A 48 -6.51 -9.80 -22.35
CA ARG A 48 -5.25 -10.11 -21.64
C ARG A 48 -5.13 -9.36 -20.32
N THR A 49 -6.23 -9.25 -19.58
CA THR A 49 -6.24 -8.57 -18.28
C THR A 49 -6.58 -9.50 -17.14
N ILE A 50 -6.06 -9.16 -15.96
CA ILE A 50 -6.44 -9.77 -14.68
C ILE A 50 -6.74 -8.65 -13.68
N SER A 51 -7.85 -8.79 -12.94
CA SER A 51 -8.28 -7.81 -11.95
C SER A 51 -8.42 -8.46 -10.58
N LEU A 52 -7.94 -7.76 -9.55
CA LEU A 52 -7.99 -8.16 -8.15
C LEU A 52 -8.91 -7.19 -7.39
N SER A 53 -10.01 -7.69 -6.83
CA SER A 53 -11.02 -6.89 -6.14
C SER A 53 -11.32 -7.41 -4.75
N GLN A 54 -11.45 -6.51 -3.78
CA GLN A 54 -11.93 -6.79 -2.43
C GLN A 54 -13.37 -6.27 -2.20
N GLU A 55 -14.18 -6.11 -3.23
CA GLU A 55 -15.53 -5.57 -3.11
C GLU A 55 -16.35 -6.25 -2.01
N SER A 56 -16.39 -7.60 -2.01
CA SER A 56 -17.12 -8.37 -0.99
C SER A 56 -16.57 -8.18 0.43
N TYR A 57 -15.25 -8.03 0.57
CA TYR A 57 -14.63 -7.72 1.85
C TYR A 57 -14.99 -6.32 2.32
N ILE A 58 -14.94 -5.33 1.43
CA ILE A 58 -15.31 -3.94 1.73
C ILE A 58 -16.77 -3.86 2.19
N ASP A 59 -17.69 -4.55 1.51
CA ASP A 59 -19.09 -4.63 1.93
C ASP A 59 -19.25 -5.28 3.32
N THR A 60 -18.45 -6.28 3.62
CA THR A 60 -18.47 -6.95 4.92
C THR A 60 -18.03 -6.02 6.04
N ILE A 61 -16.93 -5.27 5.86
CA ILE A 61 -16.44 -4.36 6.89
C ILE A 61 -17.34 -3.13 7.05
N ILE A 62 -17.91 -2.59 5.97
CA ILE A 62 -18.88 -1.48 6.04
C ILE A 62 -20.09 -1.89 6.89
N ARG A 63 -20.66 -3.08 6.67
CA ARG A 63 -21.75 -3.64 7.47
C ARG A 63 -21.35 -3.87 8.92
N ARG A 64 -20.16 -4.46 9.15
CA ARG A 64 -19.64 -4.73 10.49
C ARG A 64 -19.59 -3.48 11.38
N PHE A 65 -19.26 -2.33 10.80
CA PHE A 65 -19.17 -1.06 11.53
C PHE A 65 -20.43 -0.18 11.40
N ASN A 66 -21.57 -0.74 10.92
CA ASN A 66 -22.87 -0.05 10.78
C ASN A 66 -22.80 1.22 9.92
N LEU A 67 -22.05 1.17 8.81
CA LEU A 67 -21.87 2.30 7.88
C LEU A 67 -22.53 2.08 6.51
N ASP A 68 -23.47 1.12 6.40
CA ASP A 68 -24.18 0.79 5.15
C ASP A 68 -24.90 1.99 4.55
N ASN A 69 -25.50 2.82 5.39
CA ASN A 69 -26.28 3.99 5.02
C ASN A 69 -25.46 5.29 5.03
N ALA A 70 -24.15 5.20 5.27
CA ALA A 70 -23.31 6.39 5.33
C ALA A 70 -23.08 6.98 3.92
N LYS A 71 -23.29 8.30 3.80
CA LYS A 71 -23.09 9.02 2.53
C LYS A 71 -21.65 8.86 2.03
N PRO A 72 -21.42 8.36 0.80
CA PRO A 72 -20.09 8.26 0.21
C PRO A 72 -19.40 9.62 0.07
N ILE A 73 -18.08 9.60 0.08
CA ILE A 73 -17.22 10.80 -0.05
C ILE A 73 -16.08 10.55 -1.03
N PRO A 74 -15.51 11.61 -1.65
CA PRO A 74 -14.55 11.47 -2.74
C PRO A 74 -13.09 11.26 -2.31
N THR A 75 -12.73 11.53 -1.05
CA THR A 75 -11.35 11.46 -0.57
C THR A 75 -11.21 10.53 0.63
N PRO A 76 -10.11 9.77 0.77
CA PRO A 76 -9.95 8.80 1.86
C PRO A 76 -9.62 9.43 3.22
N ILE A 77 -9.19 10.70 3.24
CA ILE A 77 -8.89 11.45 4.47
C ILE A 77 -9.25 12.92 4.25
N ILE A 78 -9.50 13.65 5.33
CA ILE A 78 -9.78 15.09 5.29
C ILE A 78 -8.45 15.84 5.20
N PRO A 79 -8.13 16.52 4.07
CA PRO A 79 -6.80 17.11 3.86
C PRO A 79 -6.48 18.27 4.81
N THR A 80 -7.51 18.94 5.34
CA THR A 80 -7.37 20.14 6.18
C THR A 80 -7.19 19.83 7.67
N ILE A 81 -7.32 18.57 8.07
CA ILE A 81 -7.20 18.17 9.48
C ILE A 81 -5.82 17.53 9.71
N SER A 82 -5.07 18.10 10.65
CA SER A 82 -3.85 17.49 11.18
C SER A 82 -4.23 16.65 12.41
N TYR A 83 -4.04 15.35 12.33
CA TYR A 83 -4.31 14.40 13.41
C TYR A 83 -3.12 14.34 14.36
N SER A 84 -3.39 14.40 15.67
CA SER A 84 -2.39 14.57 16.71
C SER A 84 -2.67 13.67 17.91
N THR A 85 -1.62 13.31 18.64
CA THR A 85 -1.76 12.68 19.95
C THR A 85 -2.44 13.58 20.97
N LYS A 86 -2.51 14.89 20.74
CA LYS A 86 -3.25 15.86 21.56
C LYS A 86 -4.77 15.73 21.43
N ASP A 87 -5.23 15.10 20.35
CA ASP A 87 -6.65 14.77 20.12
C ASP A 87 -7.09 13.51 20.89
N ALA A 88 -6.26 12.99 21.79
CA ALA A 88 -6.59 11.92 22.72
C ALA A 88 -7.69 12.39 23.69
N PRO A 89 -8.46 11.46 24.29
CA PRO A 89 -9.55 11.80 25.22
C PRO A 89 -9.09 12.78 26.31
N ALA A 90 -9.81 13.89 26.44
CA ALA A 90 -9.46 14.98 27.37
C ALA A 90 -9.81 14.63 28.83
N ASP A 91 -10.81 13.78 29.04
CA ASP A 91 -11.30 13.41 30.37
C ASP A 91 -11.71 11.92 30.45
N LYS A 92 -12.01 11.46 31.67
CA LYS A 92 -12.44 10.07 31.94
C LYS A 92 -13.74 9.69 31.24
N THR A 93 -14.62 10.64 30.99
CA THR A 93 -15.92 10.41 30.37
C THR A 93 -15.73 10.13 28.88
N GLU A 94 -14.90 10.93 28.21
CA GLU A 94 -14.52 10.72 26.81
C GLU A 94 -13.73 9.41 26.64
N ALA A 95 -12.77 9.14 27.53
CA ALA A 95 -12.02 7.88 27.52
C ALA A 95 -12.93 6.65 27.68
N ALA A 96 -13.94 6.73 28.56
CA ALA A 96 -14.92 5.66 28.74
C ALA A 96 -15.84 5.46 27.50
N ARG A 97 -16.14 6.52 26.76
CA ARG A 97 -16.86 6.43 25.47
C ARG A 97 -15.98 5.77 24.42
N MET A 98 -14.75 6.25 24.29
CA MET A 98 -13.79 5.75 23.29
C MET A 98 -13.41 4.28 23.53
N ALA A 99 -13.35 3.83 24.78
CA ALA A 99 -13.07 2.44 25.12
C ALA A 99 -14.12 1.45 24.58
N LYS A 100 -15.34 1.89 24.30
CA LYS A 100 -16.40 1.07 23.68
C LYS A 100 -16.33 1.04 22.16
N ILE A 101 -15.52 1.89 21.55
CA ILE A 101 -15.40 1.99 20.11
C ILE A 101 -14.36 0.98 19.62
N PRO A 102 -14.68 0.14 18.63
CA PRO A 102 -13.77 -0.89 18.12
C PRO A 102 -12.71 -0.29 17.16
N TYR A 103 -11.97 0.73 17.63
CA TYR A 103 -11.03 1.49 16.78
C TYR A 103 -9.94 0.60 16.20
N ARG A 104 -9.31 -0.26 17.04
CA ARG A 104 -8.24 -1.17 16.60
C ARG A 104 -8.72 -2.17 15.55
N GLU A 105 -9.93 -2.69 15.72
CA GLU A 105 -10.53 -3.62 14.76
C GLU A 105 -10.86 -2.92 13.43
N ALA A 106 -11.34 -1.68 13.50
CA ALA A 106 -11.63 -0.88 12.32
C ALA A 106 -10.34 -0.59 11.53
N ILE A 107 -9.28 -0.10 12.19
CA ILE A 107 -7.99 0.15 11.55
C ILE A 107 -7.38 -1.15 11.01
N GLY A 108 -7.45 -2.26 11.75
CA GLY A 108 -6.98 -3.57 11.26
C GLY A 108 -7.70 -4.02 9.99
N SER A 109 -9.02 -3.82 9.93
CA SER A 109 -9.81 -4.12 8.73
C SER A 109 -9.44 -3.24 7.54
N LEU A 110 -9.25 -1.94 7.77
CA LEU A 110 -8.79 -0.99 6.74
C LEU A 110 -7.35 -1.30 6.28
N MET A 111 -6.48 -1.73 7.20
CA MET A 111 -5.10 -2.10 6.89
C MET A 111 -5.03 -3.29 5.93
N TYR A 112 -5.87 -4.31 6.14
CA TYR A 112 -5.96 -5.42 5.19
C TYR A 112 -6.41 -4.96 3.79
N ALA A 113 -7.41 -4.08 3.70
CA ALA A 113 -7.82 -3.50 2.42
C ALA A 113 -6.68 -2.69 1.77
N ALA A 114 -5.98 -1.84 2.54
CA ALA A 114 -4.88 -1.01 2.07
C ALA A 114 -3.72 -1.83 1.49
N VAL A 115 -3.34 -2.92 2.17
CA VAL A 115 -2.20 -3.77 1.78
C VAL A 115 -2.54 -4.68 0.61
N ALA A 116 -3.79 -5.15 0.51
CA ALA A 116 -4.14 -6.17 -0.47
C ALA A 116 -4.51 -5.60 -1.85
N THR A 117 -5.39 -4.58 -1.94
CA THR A 117 -5.85 -4.05 -3.24
C THR A 117 -6.14 -2.55 -3.28
N ARG A 118 -5.97 -1.84 -2.16
CA ARG A 118 -6.39 -0.43 -2.07
C ARG A 118 -5.23 0.51 -1.68
N PRO A 119 -4.21 0.68 -2.56
CA PRO A 119 -3.10 1.61 -2.32
C PRO A 119 -3.55 3.03 -1.99
N ASN A 120 -4.67 3.45 -2.53
CA ASN A 120 -5.24 4.79 -2.38
C ASN A 120 -5.70 5.15 -0.95
N ILE A 121 -5.83 4.18 -0.04
CA ILE A 121 -6.11 4.46 1.38
C ILE A 121 -4.87 4.28 2.28
N SER A 122 -3.72 3.90 1.73
CA SER A 122 -2.52 3.57 2.53
C SER A 122 -2.05 4.72 3.41
N PHE A 123 -2.07 5.95 2.89
CA PHE A 123 -1.71 7.14 3.66
C PHE A 123 -2.68 7.36 4.84
N ALA A 124 -3.99 7.31 4.59
CA ALA A 124 -5.00 7.51 5.62
C ALA A 124 -4.88 6.46 6.73
N VAL A 125 -4.74 5.19 6.37
CA VAL A 125 -4.60 4.08 7.30
C VAL A 125 -3.29 4.17 8.09
N SER A 126 -2.17 4.48 7.42
CA SER A 126 -0.87 4.70 8.07
C SER A 126 -0.92 5.82 9.09
N THR A 127 -1.58 6.94 8.75
CA THR A 127 -1.76 8.08 9.66
C THR A 127 -2.60 7.69 10.87
N LEU A 128 -3.76 7.09 10.66
CA LEU A 128 -4.68 6.73 11.74
C LEU A 128 -4.16 5.59 12.63
N SER A 129 -3.33 4.70 12.07
CA SER A 129 -2.70 3.62 12.85
C SER A 129 -1.75 4.12 13.94
N GLN A 130 -1.27 5.37 13.86
CA GLN A 130 -0.41 5.96 14.87
C GLN A 130 -1.13 6.20 16.21
N PHE A 131 -2.47 6.20 16.22
CA PHE A 131 -3.29 6.51 17.39
C PHE A 131 -3.97 5.26 18.01
N LEU A 132 -3.51 4.05 17.67
CA LEU A 132 -4.08 2.78 18.16
C LEU A 132 -4.04 2.62 19.67
N GLU A 133 -3.10 3.26 20.35
CA GLU A 133 -2.95 3.17 21.81
C GLU A 133 -4.03 3.98 22.55
N ASN A 134 -4.26 5.23 22.13
CA ASN A 134 -5.18 6.15 22.78
C ASN A 134 -5.92 7.03 21.76
N PRO A 135 -6.86 6.48 20.96
CA PRO A 135 -7.60 7.23 19.96
C PRO A 135 -8.63 8.17 20.60
N GLY A 136 -8.73 9.39 20.13
CA GLY A 136 -9.83 10.31 20.44
C GLY A 136 -10.95 10.28 19.42
N GLU A 137 -12.01 11.04 19.67
CA GLU A 137 -13.20 11.10 18.81
C GLU A 137 -12.86 11.56 17.38
N VAL A 138 -11.94 12.51 17.24
CA VAL A 138 -11.45 13.00 15.94
C VAL A 138 -10.85 11.87 15.10
N HIS A 139 -10.08 10.97 15.72
CA HIS A 139 -9.50 9.81 15.03
C HIS A 139 -10.58 8.81 14.59
N TRP A 140 -11.63 8.63 15.41
CA TRP A 140 -12.76 7.77 15.03
C TRP A 140 -13.58 8.35 13.88
N GLU A 141 -13.85 9.65 13.89
CA GLU A 141 -14.52 10.33 12.77
C GLU A 141 -13.71 10.20 11.46
N ALA A 142 -12.39 10.36 11.53
CA ALA A 142 -11.51 10.15 10.39
C ALA A 142 -11.52 8.69 9.91
N THR A 143 -11.62 7.72 10.82
CA THR A 143 -11.75 6.30 10.48
C THR A 143 -13.06 6.04 9.74
N LYS A 144 -14.18 6.57 10.23
CA LYS A 144 -15.48 6.50 9.54
C LYS A 144 -15.44 7.18 8.16
N TRP A 145 -14.63 8.24 8.03
CA TRP A 145 -14.41 8.89 6.75
C TRP A 145 -13.77 7.93 5.73
N VAL A 146 -12.75 7.16 6.11
CA VAL A 146 -12.14 6.14 5.23
C VAL A 146 -13.18 5.10 4.79
N PHE A 147 -14.04 4.61 5.68
CA PHE A 147 -15.10 3.68 5.32
C PHE A 147 -16.10 4.27 4.32
N ARG A 148 -16.47 5.54 4.49
CA ARG A 148 -17.37 6.24 3.55
C ARG A 148 -16.72 6.39 2.17
N TYR A 149 -15.42 6.64 2.12
CA TYR A 149 -14.66 6.63 0.87
C TYR A 149 -14.69 5.24 0.21
N LEU A 150 -14.46 4.18 0.98
CA LEU A 150 -14.54 2.81 0.49
C LEU A 150 -15.96 2.45 0.00
N ALA A 151 -16.99 2.91 0.67
CA ALA A 151 -18.39 2.72 0.24
C ALA A 151 -18.65 3.33 -1.14
N GLY A 152 -18.08 4.49 -1.43
CA GLY A 152 -18.18 5.15 -2.75
C GLY A 152 -17.32 4.54 -3.84
N THR A 153 -16.29 3.78 -3.45
CA THR A 153 -15.28 3.22 -4.37
C THR A 153 -15.14 1.70 -4.26
N ARG A 154 -16.18 1.01 -3.79
CA ARG A 154 -16.14 -0.43 -3.52
C ARG A 154 -15.76 -1.29 -4.72
N GLY A 155 -16.18 -0.90 -5.91
CA GLY A 155 -15.89 -1.59 -7.17
C GLY A 155 -14.48 -1.35 -7.73
N HIS A 156 -13.64 -0.52 -7.08
CA HIS A 156 -12.26 -0.32 -7.53
C HIS A 156 -11.45 -1.61 -7.36
N ALA A 157 -10.68 -1.94 -8.41
CA ALA A 157 -9.84 -3.13 -8.46
C ALA A 157 -8.44 -2.75 -8.96
N LEU A 158 -7.44 -3.52 -8.59
CA LEU A 158 -6.14 -3.51 -9.27
C LEU A 158 -6.29 -4.30 -10.56
N THR A 159 -5.95 -3.70 -11.69
CA THR A 159 -6.05 -4.35 -12.99
C THR A 159 -4.69 -4.31 -13.67
N TYR A 160 -4.26 -5.47 -14.14
CA TYR A 160 -2.99 -5.69 -14.83
C TYR A 160 -3.24 -6.18 -16.24
N GLY A 161 -2.37 -5.81 -17.19
CA GLY A 161 -2.40 -6.27 -18.58
C GLY A 161 -2.95 -5.22 -19.53
N GLY A 162 -3.25 -5.65 -20.77
CA GLY A 162 -3.51 -4.76 -21.90
C GLY A 162 -2.23 -4.44 -22.65
N GLU A 163 -1.69 -3.25 -22.53
CA GLU A 163 -0.40 -2.89 -23.08
C GLU A 163 0.74 -3.32 -22.13
N LYS A 164 1.81 -3.90 -22.70
CA LYS A 164 2.99 -4.23 -21.92
C LYS A 164 3.73 -2.95 -21.53
N GLN A 165 3.68 -2.63 -20.26
CA GLN A 165 4.45 -1.57 -19.65
C GLN A 165 5.38 -2.19 -18.62
N GLY A 166 6.67 -1.94 -18.75
CA GLY A 166 7.67 -2.45 -17.81
C GLY A 166 7.49 -1.91 -16.40
N LEU A 167 8.34 -2.34 -15.49
CA LEU A 167 8.34 -1.86 -14.11
C LEU A 167 8.62 -0.35 -14.06
N THR A 168 7.74 0.41 -13.43
CA THR A 168 7.82 1.87 -13.26
C THR A 168 7.52 2.23 -11.82
N GLY A 169 8.31 3.12 -11.22
CA GLY A 169 8.15 3.57 -9.84
C GLY A 169 7.85 5.07 -9.74
N TYR A 170 7.12 5.43 -8.69
CA TYR A 170 6.87 6.82 -8.27
C TYR A 170 7.20 6.94 -6.80
N THR A 171 7.82 8.05 -6.41
CA THR A 171 8.14 8.32 -5.00
C THR A 171 7.86 9.76 -4.65
N ASP A 172 7.40 9.97 -3.43
CA ASP A 172 7.12 11.27 -2.86
C ASP A 172 7.31 11.27 -1.33
N ALA A 173 7.38 12.44 -0.73
CA ALA A 173 7.32 12.61 0.71
C ALA A 173 6.52 13.84 1.06
N ASP A 174 5.56 13.67 1.96
CA ASP A 174 4.89 14.80 2.61
C ASP A 174 5.78 15.37 3.70
N GLY A 175 5.89 16.70 3.73
CA GLY A 175 6.69 17.42 4.72
C GLY A 175 6.15 17.24 6.13
N ALA A 176 6.98 17.57 7.12
CA ALA A 176 6.77 17.38 8.55
C ALA A 176 5.58 18.19 9.14
N SER A 177 4.38 18.01 8.59
CA SER A 177 3.14 18.64 9.05
C SER A 177 2.57 18.02 10.34
N GLN A 178 3.18 16.94 10.85
CA GLN A 178 2.71 16.22 12.03
C GLN A 178 3.49 16.60 13.30
N ASP A 179 2.90 16.37 14.47
CA ASP A 179 3.43 16.70 15.81
C ASP A 179 4.89 16.35 16.05
N HIS A 180 5.40 15.33 15.43
CA HIS A 180 6.76 14.82 15.60
C HIS A 180 7.73 15.28 14.51
N ARG A 181 7.35 16.20 13.64
CA ARG A 181 8.20 16.78 12.58
C ARG A 181 8.89 15.73 11.66
N ARG A 182 8.36 14.54 11.59
CA ARG A 182 8.86 13.47 10.69
C ARG A 182 8.00 13.43 9.45
N ALA A 183 8.63 13.46 8.30
CA ALA A 183 7.94 13.32 7.02
C ALA A 183 7.37 11.90 6.84
N ILE A 184 6.42 11.76 5.94
CA ILE A 184 5.90 10.47 5.49
C ILE A 184 6.42 10.21 4.09
N SER A 185 7.19 9.13 3.93
CA SER A 185 7.62 8.64 2.62
C SER A 185 6.52 7.82 1.97
N GLY A 186 6.31 8.04 0.68
CA GLY A 186 5.44 7.25 -0.17
C GLY A 186 6.18 6.72 -1.40
N TYR A 187 5.84 5.50 -1.82
CA TYR A 187 6.17 5.00 -3.15
C TYR A 187 5.05 4.11 -3.71
N ALA A 188 5.01 4.01 -5.03
CA ALA A 188 4.17 3.05 -5.73
C ALA A 188 4.89 2.55 -6.98
N PHE A 189 4.94 1.23 -7.17
CA PHE A 189 5.46 0.57 -8.35
C PHE A 189 4.35 -0.08 -9.14
N PHE A 190 4.44 0.02 -10.46
CA PHE A 190 3.45 -0.48 -11.40
C PHE A 190 4.10 -1.42 -12.42
N ILE A 191 3.36 -2.43 -12.83
CA ILE A 191 3.65 -3.30 -13.97
C ILE A 191 2.38 -3.44 -14.79
N ASP A 192 2.48 -3.26 -16.10
CA ASP A 192 1.36 -3.41 -17.03
C ASP A 192 0.09 -2.68 -16.55
N GLY A 193 0.25 -1.43 -16.07
CA GLY A 193 -0.83 -0.55 -15.62
C GLY A 193 -1.35 -0.80 -14.19
N GLY A 194 -0.99 -1.91 -13.54
CA GLY A 194 -1.43 -2.22 -12.19
C GLY A 194 -0.35 -1.98 -11.12
N ALA A 195 -0.74 -1.49 -9.95
CA ALA A 195 0.18 -1.35 -8.82
C ALA A 195 0.56 -2.73 -8.26
N VAL A 196 1.87 -2.99 -8.08
CA VAL A 196 2.41 -4.26 -7.57
C VAL A 196 3.08 -4.13 -6.20
N SER A 197 3.56 -2.93 -5.86
CA SER A 197 4.11 -2.63 -4.55
C SER A 197 3.86 -1.17 -4.22
N TRP A 198 3.49 -0.88 -2.98
CA TRP A 198 3.27 0.47 -2.48
C TRP A 198 3.50 0.56 -0.99
N SER A 199 3.86 1.74 -0.53
CA SER A 199 4.04 2.03 0.88
C SER A 199 3.70 3.48 1.18
N SER A 200 3.17 3.73 2.36
CA SER A 200 3.10 5.04 3.00
C SER A 200 3.61 4.88 4.41
N ARG A 201 4.80 5.41 4.70
CA ARG A 201 5.49 5.16 5.96
C ARG A 201 6.14 6.42 6.52
N LYS A 202 5.95 6.64 7.82
CA LYS A 202 6.64 7.69 8.56
C LYS A 202 8.15 7.43 8.56
N GLN A 203 8.92 8.48 8.28
CA GLN A 203 10.38 8.44 8.31
C GLN A 203 10.91 8.26 9.74
N GLU A 204 12.02 7.56 9.89
CA GLU A 204 12.67 7.35 11.19
C GLU A 204 13.45 8.59 11.66
N LEU A 205 13.89 9.43 10.72
CA LEU A 205 14.62 10.65 10.98
C LEU A 205 13.75 11.91 10.78
N VAL A 206 14.20 13.02 11.34
CA VAL A 206 13.65 14.34 11.08
C VAL A 206 14.48 14.97 9.97
N THR A 207 13.85 15.30 8.85
CA THR A 207 14.46 16.01 7.73
C THR A 207 14.29 17.51 7.91
N LEU A 208 15.29 18.30 7.48
CA LEU A 208 15.32 19.75 7.65
C LEU A 208 14.72 20.48 6.45
N SER A 209 14.47 19.79 5.36
CA SER A 209 13.87 20.33 4.14
C SER A 209 13.02 19.31 3.40
N THR A 210 12.12 19.79 2.56
CA THR A 210 11.31 18.95 1.66
C THR A 210 12.19 18.14 0.70
N ALA A 211 13.30 18.72 0.22
CA ALA A 211 14.24 18.01 -0.66
C ALA A 211 14.88 16.81 0.04
N GLU A 212 15.29 16.95 1.31
CA GLU A 212 15.82 15.83 2.11
C GLU A 212 14.76 14.78 2.37
N ALA A 213 13.52 15.17 2.70
CA ALA A 213 12.43 14.23 2.90
C ALA A 213 12.17 13.38 1.64
N LYS A 214 12.16 14.03 0.46
CA LYS A 214 11.97 13.35 -0.82
C LYS A 214 13.18 12.50 -1.23
N TYR A 215 14.39 12.90 -0.90
CA TYR A 215 15.58 12.10 -1.08
C TYR A 215 15.53 10.80 -0.26
N VAL A 216 15.14 10.88 1.01
CA VAL A 216 14.94 9.70 1.87
C VAL A 216 13.84 8.78 1.33
N ALA A 217 12.75 9.35 0.82
CA ALA A 217 11.68 8.58 0.19
C ALA A 217 12.17 7.87 -1.07
N ALA A 218 12.95 8.54 -1.92
CA ALA A 218 13.55 7.96 -3.11
C ALA A 218 14.49 6.79 -2.77
N THR A 219 15.26 6.88 -1.67
CA THR A 219 16.08 5.77 -1.18
C THR A 219 15.23 4.55 -0.81
N HIS A 220 14.10 4.73 -0.12
CA HIS A 220 13.20 3.62 0.21
C HIS A 220 12.62 3.00 -1.06
N ALA A 221 12.18 3.82 -2.00
CA ALA A 221 11.67 3.37 -3.28
C ALA A 221 12.74 2.62 -4.11
N ALA A 222 13.98 3.12 -4.16
CA ALA A 222 15.07 2.47 -4.88
C ALA A 222 15.37 1.06 -4.36
N LYS A 223 15.39 0.88 -3.03
CA LYS A 223 15.57 -0.45 -2.41
C LYS A 223 14.47 -1.42 -2.82
N GLU A 224 13.21 -0.98 -2.79
CA GLU A 224 12.08 -1.77 -3.26
C GLU A 224 12.17 -2.08 -4.75
N GLY A 225 12.50 -1.07 -5.57
CA GLY A 225 12.66 -1.23 -7.01
C GLY A 225 13.72 -2.27 -7.39
N ILE A 226 14.86 -2.29 -6.69
CA ILE A 226 15.91 -3.29 -6.90
C ILE A 226 15.41 -4.69 -6.52
N TRP A 227 14.69 -4.82 -5.41
CA TRP A 227 14.10 -6.08 -5.01
C TRP A 227 13.09 -6.59 -6.06
N LEU A 228 12.19 -5.72 -6.52
CA LEU A 228 11.22 -6.05 -7.57
C LEU A 228 11.91 -6.48 -8.87
N ARG A 229 12.97 -5.78 -9.29
CA ARG A 229 13.74 -6.16 -10.48
C ARG A 229 14.34 -7.56 -10.37
N ARG A 230 14.89 -7.91 -9.20
CA ARG A 230 15.42 -9.26 -8.95
C ARG A 230 14.31 -10.30 -9.01
N LEU A 231 13.20 -10.08 -8.32
CA LEU A 231 12.05 -10.99 -8.32
C LEU A 231 11.51 -11.22 -9.74
N ILE A 232 11.32 -10.15 -10.51
CA ILE A 232 10.85 -10.24 -11.90
C ILE A 232 11.87 -10.97 -12.77
N GLY A 233 13.15 -10.69 -12.57
CA GLY A 233 14.24 -11.36 -13.28
C GLY A 233 14.30 -12.86 -13.02
N GLU A 234 14.04 -13.30 -11.80
CA GLU A 234 13.95 -14.72 -11.44
C GLU A 234 12.71 -15.40 -12.04
N LEU A 235 11.58 -14.68 -12.15
CA LEU A 235 10.31 -15.25 -12.64
C LEU A 235 10.22 -15.26 -14.19
N PHE A 236 10.73 -14.22 -14.84
CA PHE A 236 10.45 -13.96 -16.26
C PHE A 236 11.71 -13.75 -17.12
N GLY A 237 12.88 -13.78 -16.52
CA GLY A 237 14.16 -13.48 -17.16
C GLY A 237 14.63 -12.04 -16.89
N PRO A 238 15.91 -11.75 -17.22
CA PRO A 238 16.55 -10.47 -16.91
C PRO A 238 15.77 -9.27 -17.46
N ILE A 239 15.76 -8.18 -16.71
CA ILE A 239 15.26 -6.88 -17.16
C ILE A 239 16.47 -6.07 -17.62
N ASP A 240 16.68 -5.98 -18.94
CA ASP A 240 17.85 -5.31 -19.52
C ASP A 240 17.76 -3.78 -19.41
N ASN A 241 16.56 -3.23 -19.46
CA ASN A 241 16.35 -1.78 -19.39
C ASN A 241 16.36 -1.27 -17.95
N SER A 242 16.76 -0.01 -17.76
CA SER A 242 16.61 0.69 -16.47
C SER A 242 15.14 0.82 -16.10
N THR A 243 14.84 0.73 -14.78
CA THR A 243 13.51 1.00 -14.25
C THR A 243 13.39 2.48 -13.90
N PRO A 244 12.50 3.24 -14.54
CA PRO A 244 12.30 4.65 -14.20
C PRO A 244 11.68 4.77 -12.80
N LEU A 245 12.25 5.66 -11.98
CA LEU A 245 11.72 6.10 -10.71
C LEU A 245 11.46 7.60 -10.78
N TYR A 246 10.20 7.99 -10.78
CA TYR A 246 9.78 9.38 -10.88
C TYR A 246 9.67 10.04 -9.51
N CYS A 247 10.26 11.24 -9.40
CA CYS A 247 10.18 12.13 -8.24
C CYS A 247 9.95 13.56 -8.76
N ASP A 248 9.09 14.33 -8.09
CA ASP A 248 8.70 15.68 -8.52
C ASP A 248 9.66 16.79 -8.03
N ASN A 249 10.74 16.45 -7.30
CA ASN A 249 11.66 17.40 -6.68
C ASN A 249 13.04 17.38 -7.33
N GLN A 250 13.35 18.45 -8.11
CA GLN A 250 14.63 18.58 -8.81
C GLN A 250 15.83 18.62 -7.85
N ALA A 251 15.67 19.19 -6.65
CA ALA A 251 16.77 19.24 -5.67
C ALA A 251 17.06 17.85 -5.09
N ALA A 252 16.03 17.03 -4.85
CA ALA A 252 16.21 15.64 -4.45
C ALA A 252 16.87 14.80 -5.54
N LEU A 253 16.48 15.01 -6.82
CA LEU A 253 17.13 14.36 -7.96
C LEU A 253 18.61 14.77 -8.09
N THR A 254 18.93 16.05 -7.90
CA THR A 254 20.31 16.53 -7.90
C THR A 254 21.14 15.88 -6.79
N LEU A 255 20.58 15.74 -5.58
CA LEU A 255 21.24 15.03 -4.48
C LEU A 255 21.52 13.57 -4.81
N ALA A 256 20.63 12.90 -5.56
CA ALA A 256 20.77 11.50 -5.94
C ALA A 256 21.78 11.28 -7.09
N THR A 257 22.01 12.29 -7.95
CA THR A 257 22.82 12.13 -9.17
C THR A 257 24.21 12.75 -9.09
N THR A 258 24.52 13.51 -8.01
CA THR A 258 25.78 14.24 -7.88
C THR A 258 26.69 13.56 -6.86
N ASP A 259 27.88 13.13 -7.30
CA ASP A 259 28.90 12.51 -6.44
C ASP A 259 29.51 13.44 -5.38
N ASN A 260 29.19 14.71 -5.41
CA ASN A 260 29.71 15.69 -4.48
C ASN A 260 29.05 15.56 -3.10
N PHE A 261 29.90 15.39 -2.07
CA PHE A 261 29.48 15.36 -0.68
C PHE A 261 28.85 16.70 -0.27
N HIS A 262 27.53 16.79 -0.25
CA HIS A 262 26.86 18.02 0.10
C HIS A 262 26.98 18.28 1.61
N ALA A 263 27.61 19.39 1.99
CA ALA A 263 27.76 19.80 3.39
C ALA A 263 26.41 19.86 4.16
N ARG A 264 25.31 20.09 3.42
CA ARG A 264 23.94 20.16 3.97
C ARG A 264 23.31 18.79 4.29
N THR A 265 23.85 17.69 3.78
CA THR A 265 23.31 16.34 4.01
C THR A 265 24.15 15.49 4.96
N LYS A 266 25.18 16.09 5.59
CA LYS A 266 26.07 15.39 6.55
C LYS A 266 25.35 14.74 7.73
N HIS A 267 24.17 15.24 8.09
CA HIS A 267 23.35 14.70 9.18
C HIS A 267 22.46 13.52 8.74
N ILE A 268 22.36 13.26 7.42
CA ILE A 268 21.64 12.11 6.89
C ILE A 268 22.53 10.89 7.01
N ASP A 269 22.04 9.85 7.71
CA ASP A 269 22.73 8.59 7.90
C ASP A 269 23.12 7.98 6.55
N ILE A 270 24.32 7.42 6.44
CA ILE A 270 24.90 6.78 5.24
C ILE A 270 23.96 5.74 4.62
N ARG A 271 23.09 5.11 5.42
CA ARG A 271 22.09 4.16 4.93
C ARG A 271 21.06 4.77 3.96
N TYR A 272 20.91 6.09 3.93
CA TYR A 272 20.04 6.82 3.01
C TYR A 272 20.78 7.33 1.76
N HIS A 273 22.10 7.19 1.70
CA HIS A 273 22.91 7.45 0.51
C HIS A 273 23.05 6.16 -0.34
N TYR A 274 21.94 5.49 -0.56
CA TYR A 274 21.88 4.20 -1.29
C TYR A 274 21.67 4.38 -2.79
N ILE A 275 21.18 5.55 -3.21
CA ILE A 275 20.86 5.90 -4.59
C ILE A 275 22.11 6.40 -5.30
#